data_475df320f99c5ce08f734170b667c8ca
#
_entry.id   475df320f99c5ce08f734170b667c8ca
#
_cell.length_a   1.000
_cell.length_b   1.000
_cell.length_c   1.000
_cell.angle_alpha   90.00
_cell.angle_beta   90.00
_cell.angle_gamma   90.00
#
_symmetry.space_group_name_H-M   'P 1'
#
loop_
_entity.id
_entity.type
_entity.pdbx_description
1 polymer ?
#
loop_
_entity_poly.entity_id
_entity_poly.type
_entity_poly.pdbx_seq_one_letter_code
_entity_poly.pdbx_strand_id
1 'polypeptide(L)'
;MNTQELSKVCRQVRRDIITMTANAGSGHPGGSLSAVELMTSVFFNHMRVDPSNPHDPDRDRFVLSKGHAAPCYYAVLAAKGFISRDEYANFRQLHSILQGHPDAKKVPGVDASTGSLGQGVSIAVGMALGAKHLGKDTKVFALVGDGENQEGQIWEAYMAAAHYKLDNLTVIIDNNGLQIDGSNDQVMSLGDLGAKLRAFGFDLVELPDGNDLDAVEAALSKPTMPGKPKAILAHTVKGKGVSFMENQVGWHGKAPNAEQRDQALKELEG
;
A
#
# COMPACT_ATOMS: atom_id res chain seq x y z
N MET A 1 -13.92 -12.34 2.22
CA MET A 1 -13.13 -13.60 2.37
C MET A 1 -12.80 -13.78 3.84
N ASN A 2 -12.67 -15.03 4.32
CA ASN A 2 -12.14 -15.27 5.66
C ASN A 2 -10.61 -15.15 5.68
N THR A 3 -10.02 -15.08 6.87
CA THR A 3 -8.56 -14.87 7.05
C THR A 3 -7.72 -15.99 6.42
N GLN A 4 -8.22 -17.23 6.45
CA GLN A 4 -7.51 -18.37 5.86
C GLN A 4 -7.46 -18.28 4.32
N GLU A 5 -8.52 -17.80 3.69
CA GLU A 5 -8.56 -17.53 2.25
C GLU A 5 -7.66 -16.36 1.88
N LEU A 6 -7.72 -15.26 2.66
CA LEU A 6 -6.82 -14.10 2.47
C LEU A 6 -5.35 -14.49 2.61
N SER A 7 -5.00 -15.35 3.56
CA SER A 7 -3.63 -15.83 3.76
C SER A 7 -3.07 -16.52 2.51
N LYS A 8 -3.90 -17.30 1.80
CA LYS A 8 -3.50 -17.93 0.53
C LYS A 8 -3.24 -16.87 -0.56
N VAL A 9 -4.09 -15.84 -0.61
CA VAL A 9 -3.90 -14.71 -1.54
C VAL A 9 -2.62 -13.95 -1.20
N CYS A 10 -2.38 -13.61 0.07
CA CYS A 10 -1.17 -12.93 0.52
C CYS A 10 0.09 -13.69 0.16
N ARG A 11 0.09 -15.00 0.34
CA ARG A 11 1.21 -15.87 -0.07
C ARG A 11 1.46 -15.79 -1.56
N GLN A 12 0.41 -15.89 -2.38
CA GLN A 12 0.54 -15.78 -3.83
C GLN A 12 1.04 -14.39 -4.24
N VAL A 13 0.53 -13.32 -3.63
CA VAL A 13 0.99 -11.94 -3.86
C VAL A 13 2.50 -11.81 -3.57
N ARG A 14 3.00 -12.40 -2.48
CA ARG A 14 4.45 -12.43 -2.19
C ARG A 14 5.25 -13.15 -3.27
N ARG A 15 4.78 -14.31 -3.72
CA ARG A 15 5.42 -15.06 -4.81
C ARG A 15 5.47 -14.24 -6.11
N ASP A 16 4.36 -13.56 -6.41
CA ASP A 16 4.24 -12.70 -7.59
C ASP A 16 5.22 -11.50 -7.51
N ILE A 17 5.37 -10.85 -6.34
CA ILE A 17 6.33 -9.76 -6.09
C ILE A 17 7.76 -10.23 -6.36
N ILE A 18 8.15 -11.37 -5.78
CA ILE A 18 9.49 -11.93 -5.93
C ILE A 18 9.77 -12.30 -7.39
N THR A 19 8.83 -12.98 -8.04
CA THR A 19 8.96 -13.40 -9.44
C THR A 19 9.10 -12.19 -10.36
N MET A 20 8.22 -11.20 -10.22
CA MET A 20 8.19 -9.99 -11.05
C MET A 20 9.48 -9.18 -10.92
N THR A 21 9.93 -8.94 -9.69
CA THR A 21 11.14 -8.14 -9.45
C THR A 21 12.43 -8.86 -9.86
N ALA A 22 12.50 -10.18 -9.64
CA ALA A 22 13.64 -11.00 -10.07
C ALA A 22 13.76 -11.05 -11.59
N ASN A 23 12.66 -11.29 -12.30
CA ASN A 23 12.65 -11.37 -13.76
C ASN A 23 13.06 -10.04 -14.41
N ALA A 24 12.64 -8.92 -13.83
CA ALA A 24 13.03 -7.59 -14.32
C ALA A 24 14.46 -7.17 -13.91
N GLY A 25 15.10 -7.88 -12.97
CA GLY A 25 16.39 -7.46 -12.37
C GLY A 25 16.31 -6.09 -11.69
N SER A 26 15.10 -5.62 -11.38
CA SER A 26 14.83 -4.26 -10.87
C SER A 26 13.50 -4.22 -10.12
N GLY A 27 13.39 -3.38 -9.09
CA GLY A 27 12.15 -3.19 -8.35
C GLY A 27 12.39 -2.97 -6.86
N HIS A 28 11.29 -2.85 -6.10
CA HIS A 28 11.33 -2.55 -4.68
C HIS A 28 10.63 -3.68 -3.88
N PRO A 29 11.29 -4.84 -3.69
CA PRO A 29 10.64 -5.98 -3.03
C PRO A 29 10.37 -5.71 -1.55
N GLY A 30 11.30 -5.08 -0.80
CA GLY A 30 11.18 -4.92 0.64
C GLY A 30 9.91 -4.19 1.08
N GLY A 31 9.67 -3.00 0.53
CA GLY A 31 8.47 -2.21 0.83
C GLY A 31 7.19 -2.72 0.15
N SER A 32 7.32 -3.61 -0.83
CA SER A 32 6.18 -4.34 -1.41
C SER A 32 5.74 -5.48 -0.50
N LEU A 33 6.70 -6.25 0.05
CA LEU A 33 6.43 -7.38 0.92
C LEU A 33 5.85 -6.98 2.28
N SER A 34 6.23 -5.80 2.83
CA SER A 34 5.67 -5.29 4.09
C SER A 34 4.18 -4.96 4.00
N ALA A 35 3.71 -4.56 2.82
CA ALA A 35 2.36 -4.03 2.60
C ALA A 35 1.33 -5.09 2.17
N VAL A 36 1.71 -6.35 2.07
CA VAL A 36 0.87 -7.40 1.45
C VAL A 36 -0.45 -7.59 2.17
N GLU A 37 -0.45 -7.78 3.48
CA GLU A 37 -1.67 -7.96 4.27
C GLU A 37 -2.57 -6.73 4.20
N LEU A 38 -1.98 -5.55 4.36
CA LEU A 38 -2.70 -4.28 4.35
C LEU A 38 -3.44 -4.07 3.02
N MET A 39 -2.74 -4.24 1.90
CA MET A 39 -3.32 -3.99 0.58
C MET A 39 -4.29 -5.11 0.16
N THR A 40 -3.97 -6.37 0.44
CA THR A 40 -4.84 -7.51 0.12
C THR A 40 -6.17 -7.38 0.88
N SER A 41 -6.15 -7.11 2.18
CA SER A 41 -7.35 -6.92 2.99
C SER A 41 -8.22 -5.79 2.45
N VAL A 42 -7.63 -4.63 2.13
CA VAL A 42 -8.37 -3.50 1.55
C VAL A 42 -9.09 -3.93 0.27
N PHE A 43 -8.39 -4.53 -0.70
CA PHE A 43 -8.97 -4.88 -2.01
C PHE A 43 -9.99 -6.03 -1.95
N PHE A 44 -9.82 -6.97 -1.04
CA PHE A 44 -10.67 -8.17 -1.03
C PHE A 44 -11.86 -8.04 -0.10
N ASN A 45 -11.77 -7.29 1.01
CA ASN A 45 -12.82 -7.24 2.03
C ASN A 45 -13.39 -5.84 2.29
N HIS A 46 -12.67 -4.75 1.99
CA HIS A 46 -13.05 -3.41 2.45
C HIS A 46 -13.40 -2.42 1.34
N MET A 47 -13.01 -2.70 0.09
CA MET A 47 -13.33 -1.86 -1.06
C MET A 47 -14.43 -2.47 -1.94
N ARG A 48 -15.34 -1.62 -2.40
CA ARG A 48 -16.29 -1.94 -3.47
C ARG A 48 -15.62 -1.68 -4.81
N VAL A 49 -15.08 -2.73 -5.41
CA VAL A 49 -14.44 -2.70 -6.74
C VAL A 49 -14.80 -3.95 -7.53
N ASP A 50 -15.04 -3.77 -8.83
CA ASP A 50 -15.35 -4.82 -9.77
C ASP A 50 -14.37 -4.81 -10.94
N PRO A 51 -13.56 -5.87 -11.11
CA PRO A 51 -12.63 -5.98 -12.24
C PRO A 51 -13.31 -5.93 -13.61
N SER A 52 -14.58 -6.34 -13.72
CA SER A 52 -15.33 -6.28 -14.96
C SER A 52 -15.75 -4.84 -15.33
N ASN A 53 -15.78 -3.93 -14.35
CA ASN A 53 -16.07 -2.50 -14.55
C ASN A 53 -15.06 -1.62 -13.81
N PRO A 54 -13.78 -1.60 -14.22
CA PRO A 54 -12.71 -0.89 -13.52
C PRO A 54 -12.87 0.63 -13.51
N HIS A 55 -13.72 1.17 -14.36
CA HIS A 55 -13.98 2.61 -14.49
C HIS A 55 -15.30 3.08 -13.85
N ASP A 56 -15.96 2.23 -13.06
CA ASP A 56 -17.16 2.62 -12.33
C ASP A 56 -16.92 3.92 -11.55
N PRO A 57 -17.70 4.99 -11.81
CA PRO A 57 -17.54 6.28 -11.13
C PRO A 57 -17.91 6.22 -9.65
N ASP A 58 -18.64 5.21 -9.22
CA ASP A 58 -19.16 5.06 -7.84
C ASP A 58 -18.38 4.04 -7.00
N ARG A 59 -17.35 3.38 -7.60
CA ARG A 59 -16.48 2.49 -6.85
C ARG A 59 -15.63 3.20 -5.81
N ASP A 60 -15.20 2.49 -4.80
CA ASP A 60 -14.20 2.99 -3.86
C ASP A 60 -12.85 3.21 -4.54
N ARG A 61 -11.98 4.04 -3.95
CA ARG A 61 -10.70 4.47 -4.52
C ARG A 61 -9.53 4.03 -3.66
N PHE A 62 -8.43 3.65 -4.31
CA PHE A 62 -7.19 3.31 -3.64
C PHE A 62 -6.01 4.07 -4.25
N VAL A 63 -5.25 4.77 -3.40
CA VAL A 63 -4.03 5.48 -3.80
C VAL A 63 -2.82 4.85 -3.11
N LEU A 64 -1.96 4.23 -3.90
CA LEU A 64 -0.64 3.80 -3.44
C LEU A 64 0.30 5.01 -3.40
N SER A 65 0.35 5.74 -2.26
CA SER A 65 1.18 6.95 -2.14
C SER A 65 2.66 6.62 -2.22
N LYS A 66 3.12 5.57 -1.50
CA LYS A 66 4.46 4.98 -1.69
C LYS A 66 4.54 4.20 -3.01
N GLY A 67 4.51 4.92 -4.13
CA GLY A 67 4.37 4.34 -5.47
C GLY A 67 5.42 3.30 -5.85
N HIS A 68 6.58 3.30 -5.18
CA HIS A 68 7.62 2.29 -5.37
C HIS A 68 7.18 0.87 -4.96
N ALA A 69 6.17 0.72 -4.08
CA ALA A 69 5.57 -0.58 -3.77
C ALA A 69 4.62 -1.09 -4.88
N ALA A 70 4.74 -0.57 -6.11
CA ALA A 70 4.01 -1.02 -7.30
C ALA A 70 4.00 -2.54 -7.51
N PRO A 71 5.08 -3.31 -7.25
CA PRO A 71 5.03 -4.77 -7.36
C PRO A 71 3.93 -5.41 -6.50
N CYS A 72 3.72 -4.94 -5.27
CA CYS A 72 2.60 -5.41 -4.43
C CYS A 72 1.25 -5.03 -5.05
N TYR A 73 1.12 -3.79 -5.51
CA TYR A 73 -0.11 -3.31 -6.11
C TYR A 73 -0.51 -4.12 -7.34
N TYR A 74 0.42 -4.35 -8.26
CA TYR A 74 0.17 -5.15 -9.45
C TYR A 74 -0.18 -6.60 -9.11
N ALA A 75 0.50 -7.19 -8.13
CA ALA A 75 0.20 -8.54 -7.68
C ALA A 75 -1.22 -8.64 -7.07
N VAL A 76 -1.65 -7.66 -6.28
CA VAL A 76 -3.01 -7.59 -5.73
C VAL A 76 -4.05 -7.35 -6.83
N LEU A 77 -3.77 -6.45 -7.78
CA LEU A 77 -4.66 -6.22 -8.93
C LEU A 77 -4.83 -7.48 -9.80
N ALA A 78 -3.75 -8.23 -10.02
CA ALA A 78 -3.81 -9.50 -10.75
C ALA A 78 -4.58 -10.57 -9.96
N ALA A 79 -4.34 -10.67 -8.65
CA ALA A 79 -5.08 -11.60 -7.79
C ALA A 79 -6.58 -11.28 -7.73
N LYS A 80 -6.94 -10.00 -7.82
CA LYS A 80 -8.34 -9.54 -7.88
C LYS A 80 -8.97 -9.71 -9.27
N GLY A 81 -8.16 -9.81 -10.34
CA GLY A 81 -8.61 -10.02 -11.73
C GLY A 81 -8.65 -8.77 -12.60
N PHE A 82 -8.04 -7.66 -12.17
CA PHE A 82 -7.94 -6.43 -12.99
C PHE A 82 -6.94 -6.55 -14.14
N ILE A 83 -5.88 -7.31 -13.95
CA ILE A 83 -4.80 -7.53 -14.96
C ILE A 83 -4.43 -9.01 -15.02
N SER A 84 -3.83 -9.46 -16.13
CA SER A 84 -3.28 -10.82 -16.24
C SER A 84 -1.90 -10.88 -15.57
N ARG A 85 -1.58 -12.04 -14.97
CA ARG A 85 -0.21 -12.35 -14.50
C ARG A 85 0.81 -12.45 -15.64
N ASP A 86 0.38 -12.66 -16.88
CA ASP A 86 1.26 -12.67 -18.04
C ASP A 86 2.00 -11.33 -18.24
N GLU A 87 1.40 -10.23 -17.77
CA GLU A 87 2.02 -8.91 -17.80
C GLU A 87 3.30 -8.81 -16.96
N TYR A 88 3.50 -9.72 -15.99
CA TYR A 88 4.69 -9.71 -15.13
C TYR A 88 5.99 -9.93 -15.91
N ALA A 89 5.94 -10.67 -17.03
CA ALA A 89 7.10 -10.88 -17.90
C ALA A 89 7.67 -9.56 -18.47
N ASN A 90 6.81 -8.54 -18.56
CA ASN A 90 7.14 -7.24 -19.13
C ASN A 90 7.32 -6.14 -18.06
N PHE A 91 7.32 -6.48 -16.77
CA PHE A 91 7.47 -5.49 -15.69
C PHE A 91 8.71 -4.63 -15.89
N ARG A 92 8.54 -3.29 -15.89
CA ARG A 92 9.58 -2.27 -16.11
C ARG A 92 10.22 -2.29 -17.50
N GLN A 93 9.63 -3.01 -18.46
CA GLN A 93 10.08 -2.98 -19.85
C GLN A 93 9.47 -1.78 -20.59
N LEU A 94 10.15 -1.37 -21.67
CA LEU A 94 9.60 -0.33 -22.55
C LEU A 94 8.25 -0.80 -23.13
N HIS A 95 7.27 0.08 -23.17
CA HIS A 95 5.89 -0.16 -23.60
C HIS A 95 5.04 -1.08 -22.68
N SER A 96 5.58 -1.63 -21.60
CA SER A 96 4.78 -2.35 -20.61
C SER A 96 3.77 -1.42 -19.92
N ILE A 97 2.61 -1.97 -19.57
CA ILE A 97 1.67 -1.27 -18.68
C ILE A 97 2.17 -1.26 -17.23
N LEU A 98 2.99 -2.26 -16.83
CA LEU A 98 3.53 -2.40 -15.48
C LEU A 98 4.89 -1.70 -15.36
N GLN A 99 4.85 -0.41 -15.08
CA GLN A 99 6.05 0.41 -14.86
C GLN A 99 6.53 0.33 -13.40
N GLY A 100 7.68 0.93 -13.10
CA GLY A 100 8.26 0.95 -11.75
C GLY A 100 7.41 1.68 -10.70
N HIS A 101 6.48 2.52 -11.15
CA HIS A 101 5.47 3.22 -10.37
C HIS A 101 4.12 3.11 -11.08
N PRO A 102 2.98 3.16 -10.36
CA PRO A 102 1.66 2.99 -10.96
C PRO A 102 1.31 4.10 -11.96
N ASP A 103 0.73 3.73 -13.08
CA ASP A 103 0.20 4.66 -14.08
C ASP A 103 -1.32 4.43 -14.26
N ALA A 104 -2.12 5.38 -13.77
CA ALA A 104 -3.57 5.32 -13.82
C ALA A 104 -4.17 5.36 -15.23
N LYS A 105 -3.37 5.78 -16.23
CA LYS A 105 -3.81 5.82 -17.63
C LYS A 105 -3.62 4.46 -18.33
N LYS A 106 -2.80 3.57 -17.77
CA LYS A 106 -2.42 2.31 -18.41
C LYS A 106 -2.91 1.08 -17.68
N VAL A 107 -2.99 1.13 -16.34
CA VAL A 107 -3.28 -0.05 -15.53
C VAL A 107 -4.72 0.00 -15.02
N PRO A 108 -5.59 -0.92 -15.44
CA PRO A 108 -6.94 -1.03 -14.90
C PRO A 108 -6.92 -1.22 -13.38
N GLY A 109 -7.78 -0.51 -12.67
CA GLY A 109 -7.85 -0.56 -11.20
C GLY A 109 -6.91 0.39 -10.46
N VAL A 110 -5.98 1.06 -11.16
CA VAL A 110 -5.14 2.12 -10.58
C VAL A 110 -5.87 3.46 -10.65
N ASP A 111 -6.06 4.11 -9.49
CA ASP A 111 -6.79 5.39 -9.38
C ASP A 111 -5.90 6.63 -9.56
N ALA A 112 -4.63 6.52 -9.23
CA ALA A 112 -3.69 7.64 -9.30
C ALA A 112 -2.31 7.17 -9.76
N SER A 113 -1.67 7.93 -10.65
CA SER A 113 -0.25 7.78 -10.94
C SER A 113 0.54 8.38 -9.79
N THR A 114 1.45 7.61 -9.19
CA THR A 114 2.25 8.02 -8.02
C THR A 114 3.73 7.66 -8.23
N GLY A 115 4.58 8.05 -7.26
CA GLY A 115 6.03 7.81 -7.33
C GLY A 115 6.83 8.94 -6.71
N SER A 116 6.38 10.19 -6.85
CA SER A 116 6.87 11.32 -6.05
C SER A 116 6.23 11.23 -4.67
N LEU A 117 7.04 10.93 -3.64
CA LEU A 117 6.56 10.71 -2.28
C LEU A 117 5.81 11.94 -1.75
N GLY A 118 4.78 11.69 -0.94
CA GLY A 118 3.92 12.73 -0.36
C GLY A 118 2.77 13.17 -1.26
N GLN A 119 2.87 13.03 -2.59
CA GLN A 119 1.84 13.53 -3.52
C GLN A 119 0.54 12.70 -3.49
N GLY A 120 0.68 11.38 -3.32
CA GLY A 120 -0.48 10.47 -3.37
C GLY A 120 -1.53 10.77 -2.31
N VAL A 121 -1.12 11.15 -1.11
CA VAL A 121 -2.07 11.51 -0.03
C VAL A 121 -2.90 12.73 -0.41
N SER A 122 -2.30 13.75 -1.01
CA SER A 122 -3.03 14.94 -1.47
C SER A 122 -4.06 14.59 -2.55
N ILE A 123 -3.72 13.65 -3.45
CA ILE A 123 -4.65 13.13 -4.45
C ILE A 123 -5.82 12.40 -3.75
N ALA A 124 -5.53 11.55 -2.76
CA ALA A 124 -6.56 10.85 -2.00
C ALA A 124 -7.48 11.81 -1.23
N VAL A 125 -6.93 12.88 -0.63
CA VAL A 125 -7.72 13.96 0.00
C VAL A 125 -8.66 14.61 -1.01
N GLY A 126 -8.15 14.93 -2.21
CA GLY A 126 -8.96 15.49 -3.30
C GLY A 126 -10.09 14.56 -3.72
N MET A 127 -9.83 13.25 -3.86
CA MET A 127 -10.85 12.24 -4.19
C MET A 127 -11.92 12.14 -3.10
N ALA A 128 -11.51 12.08 -1.82
CA ALA A 128 -12.43 11.99 -0.70
C ALA A 128 -13.31 13.24 -0.57
N LEU A 129 -12.72 14.42 -0.73
CA LEU A 129 -13.45 15.70 -0.74
C LEU A 129 -14.45 15.79 -1.89
N GLY A 130 -14.01 15.41 -3.10
CA GLY A 130 -14.86 15.37 -4.28
C GLY A 130 -16.05 14.43 -4.12
N ALA A 131 -15.84 13.23 -3.57
CA ALA A 131 -16.91 12.27 -3.27
C ALA A 131 -17.94 12.87 -2.29
N LYS A 132 -17.49 13.48 -1.19
CA LYS A 132 -18.38 14.15 -0.22
C LYS A 132 -19.15 15.31 -0.85
N HIS A 133 -18.48 16.13 -1.67
CA HIS A 133 -19.11 17.25 -2.36
C HIS A 133 -20.22 16.79 -3.32
N LEU A 134 -20.02 15.64 -3.97
CA LEU A 134 -20.99 15.04 -4.88
C LEU A 134 -22.05 14.17 -4.16
N GLY A 135 -22.04 14.10 -2.83
CA GLY A 135 -22.97 13.29 -2.05
C GLY A 135 -22.81 11.78 -2.26
N LYS A 136 -21.61 11.31 -2.68
CA LYS A 136 -21.31 9.91 -2.89
C LYS A 136 -20.81 9.25 -1.60
N ASP A 137 -21.12 7.97 -1.41
CA ASP A 137 -20.64 7.14 -0.30
C ASP A 137 -19.29 6.45 -0.57
N THR A 138 -18.57 6.92 -1.58
CA THR A 138 -17.26 6.43 -1.99
C THR A 138 -16.26 6.55 -0.84
N LYS A 139 -15.63 5.42 -0.49
CA LYS A 139 -14.50 5.36 0.44
C LYS A 139 -13.20 5.54 -0.32
N VAL A 140 -12.24 6.22 0.30
CA VAL A 140 -10.91 6.41 -0.26
C VAL A 140 -9.88 5.86 0.72
N PHE A 141 -8.99 5.01 0.22
CA PHE A 141 -7.88 4.43 0.96
C PHE A 141 -6.56 4.95 0.38
N ALA A 142 -5.63 5.35 1.23
CA ALA A 142 -4.28 5.73 0.84
C ALA A 142 -3.27 4.91 1.62
N LEU A 143 -2.31 4.28 0.94
CA LEU A 143 -1.21 3.56 1.56
C LEU A 143 0.07 4.37 1.46
N VAL A 144 0.63 4.73 2.61
CA VAL A 144 1.76 5.65 2.79
C VAL A 144 2.91 4.89 3.46
N GLY A 145 4.14 5.21 3.10
CA GLY A 145 5.32 4.74 3.84
C GLY A 145 5.60 5.61 5.07
N ASP A 146 6.24 5.05 6.08
CA ASP A 146 6.72 5.80 7.24
C ASP A 146 7.73 6.88 6.85
N GLY A 147 8.79 6.53 6.11
CA GLY A 147 9.75 7.51 5.59
C GLY A 147 9.11 8.58 4.68
N GLU A 148 8.01 8.25 4.00
CA GLU A 148 7.23 9.20 3.21
C GLU A 148 6.59 10.29 4.09
N ASN A 149 6.29 10.01 5.36
CA ASN A 149 5.78 11.01 6.30
C ASN A 149 6.79 12.09 6.68
N GLN A 150 8.02 12.03 6.19
CA GLN A 150 9.01 13.10 6.29
C GLN A 150 8.77 14.24 5.29
N GLU A 151 7.97 13.98 4.25
CA GLU A 151 7.59 15.00 3.26
C GLU A 151 6.63 16.04 3.85
N GLY A 152 6.92 17.33 3.68
CA GLY A 152 6.07 18.42 4.21
C GLY A 152 4.65 18.36 3.69
N GLN A 153 4.46 17.97 2.42
CA GLN A 153 3.17 17.84 1.77
C GLN A 153 2.23 16.84 2.46
N ILE A 154 2.75 15.81 3.11
CA ILE A 154 1.94 14.86 3.90
C ILE A 154 1.18 15.61 4.99
N TRP A 155 1.86 16.50 5.72
CA TRP A 155 1.27 17.25 6.82
C TRP A 155 0.25 18.29 6.35
N GLU A 156 0.50 18.92 5.20
CA GLU A 156 -0.47 19.79 4.54
C GLU A 156 -1.75 19.01 4.16
N ALA A 157 -1.59 17.83 3.57
CA ALA A 157 -2.71 16.95 3.23
C ALA A 157 -3.49 16.48 4.47
N TYR A 158 -2.80 16.13 5.55
CA TYR A 158 -3.43 15.72 6.81
C TYR A 158 -4.24 16.86 7.44
N MET A 159 -3.69 18.06 7.44
CA MET A 159 -4.39 19.25 7.91
C MET A 159 -5.68 19.50 7.10
N ALA A 160 -5.61 19.39 5.77
CA ALA A 160 -6.76 19.52 4.88
C ALA A 160 -7.80 18.42 5.14
N ALA A 161 -7.37 17.15 5.28
CA ALA A 161 -8.27 16.02 5.56
C ALA A 161 -9.09 16.23 6.85
N ALA A 162 -8.44 16.68 7.92
CA ALA A 162 -9.11 16.99 9.18
C ALA A 162 -10.02 18.20 9.07
N HIS A 163 -9.56 19.29 8.42
CA HIS A 163 -10.35 20.51 8.24
C HIS A 163 -11.66 20.24 7.49
N TYR A 164 -11.60 19.46 6.40
CA TYR A 164 -12.78 19.11 5.61
C TYR A 164 -13.57 17.92 6.17
N LYS A 165 -13.17 17.39 7.33
CA LYS A 165 -13.86 16.29 8.03
C LYS A 165 -14.06 15.06 7.12
N LEU A 166 -13.00 14.61 6.46
CA LEU A 166 -13.04 13.53 5.49
C LEU A 166 -13.12 12.15 6.16
N ASP A 167 -14.26 11.84 6.79
CA ASP A 167 -14.52 10.55 7.46
C ASP A 167 -14.70 9.38 6.46
N ASN A 168 -14.69 9.67 5.16
CA ASN A 168 -14.61 8.70 4.08
C ASN A 168 -13.16 8.43 3.60
N LEU A 169 -12.14 9.02 4.25
CA LEU A 169 -10.74 8.79 3.97
C LEU A 169 -10.10 7.92 5.07
N THR A 170 -9.43 6.85 4.65
CA THR A 170 -8.56 6.04 5.50
C THR A 170 -7.12 6.10 4.98
N VAL A 171 -6.21 6.63 5.80
CA VAL A 171 -4.77 6.62 5.54
C VAL A 171 -4.14 5.47 6.31
N ILE A 172 -3.49 4.56 5.60
CA ILE A 172 -2.78 3.41 6.17
C ILE A 172 -1.30 3.71 6.09
N ILE A 173 -0.60 3.74 7.22
CA ILE A 173 0.84 3.97 7.28
C ILE A 173 1.53 2.62 7.45
N ASP A 174 2.28 2.19 6.43
CA ASP A 174 3.18 1.05 6.49
C ASP A 174 4.44 1.47 7.26
N ASN A 175 4.38 1.31 8.58
CA ASN A 175 5.42 1.71 9.52
C ASN A 175 6.41 0.56 9.72
N ASN A 176 7.26 0.33 8.71
CA ASN A 176 8.27 -0.73 8.75
C ASN A 176 9.62 -0.28 9.34
N GLY A 177 9.77 0.99 9.72
CA GLY A 177 10.94 1.56 10.40
C GLY A 177 12.16 1.82 9.52
N LEU A 178 12.13 1.47 8.23
CA LEU A 178 13.30 1.49 7.36
C LEU A 178 13.06 2.26 6.06
N GLN A 179 14.02 3.09 5.68
CA GLN A 179 14.07 3.77 4.39
C GLN A 179 15.36 3.43 3.62
N ILE A 180 15.68 4.15 2.54
CA ILE A 180 16.78 3.81 1.61
C ILE A 180 18.13 3.71 2.32
N ASP A 181 18.45 4.67 3.21
CA ASP A 181 19.78 4.88 3.78
C ASP A 181 19.91 4.36 5.23
N GLY A 182 18.85 3.80 5.82
CA GLY A 182 18.89 3.30 7.20
C GLY A 182 17.53 3.23 7.87
N SER A 183 17.54 3.18 9.20
CA SER A 183 16.32 3.32 9.97
C SER A 183 15.81 4.77 9.93
N ASN A 184 14.50 4.95 10.07
CA ASN A 184 13.91 6.30 10.13
C ASN A 184 14.54 7.14 11.24
N ASP A 185 14.85 6.54 12.40
CA ASP A 185 15.46 7.27 13.52
C ASP A 185 16.89 7.75 13.22
N GLN A 186 17.62 6.99 12.42
CA GLN A 186 19.00 7.38 12.03
C GLN A 186 19.01 8.43 10.92
N VAL A 187 18.09 8.36 9.97
CA VAL A 187 18.07 9.23 8.79
C VAL A 187 17.33 10.54 9.10
N MET A 188 16.06 10.44 9.52
CA MET A 188 15.23 11.58 9.91
C MET A 188 14.08 11.06 10.78
N SER A 189 14.23 11.16 12.11
CA SER A 189 13.24 10.62 13.03
C SER A 189 11.89 11.32 12.91
N LEU A 190 10.84 10.51 12.87
CA LEU A 190 9.45 10.98 12.90
C LEU A 190 8.95 11.25 14.34
N GLY A 191 9.74 10.88 15.36
CA GLY A 191 9.30 10.92 16.75
C GLY A 191 8.03 10.10 16.96
N ASP A 192 7.15 10.55 17.84
CA ASP A 192 5.84 9.90 18.05
C ASP A 192 4.87 10.26 16.91
N LEU A 193 4.86 9.42 15.87
CA LEU A 193 3.98 9.61 14.71
C LEU A 193 2.50 9.46 15.09
N GLY A 194 2.18 8.57 16.04
CA GLY A 194 0.82 8.39 16.52
C GLY A 194 0.28 9.65 17.22
N ALA A 195 1.08 10.26 18.10
CA ALA A 195 0.72 11.53 18.74
C ALA A 195 0.53 12.66 17.70
N LYS A 196 1.39 12.73 16.69
CA LYS A 196 1.24 13.69 15.58
C LYS A 196 -0.07 13.51 14.83
N LEU A 197 -0.41 12.28 14.42
CA LEU A 197 -1.66 11.98 13.72
C LEU A 197 -2.89 12.38 14.56
N ARG A 198 -2.88 12.09 15.87
CA ARG A 198 -3.94 12.54 16.79
C ARG A 198 -4.03 14.08 16.85
N ALA A 199 -2.88 14.77 16.94
CA ALA A 199 -2.81 16.22 16.98
C ALA A 199 -3.33 16.86 15.67
N PHE A 200 -3.14 16.19 14.53
CA PHE A 200 -3.72 16.59 13.25
C PHE A 200 -5.21 16.23 13.10
N GLY A 201 -5.83 15.65 14.10
CA GLY A 201 -7.29 15.44 14.15
C GLY A 201 -7.76 14.11 13.57
N PHE A 202 -6.89 13.15 13.34
CA PHE A 202 -7.26 11.81 12.86
C PHE A 202 -7.90 10.95 13.97
N ASP A 203 -8.82 10.08 13.56
CA ASP A 203 -9.24 8.91 14.32
C ASP A 203 -8.18 7.82 14.13
N LEU A 204 -7.25 7.71 15.09
CA LEU A 204 -6.10 6.81 14.99
C LEU A 204 -6.42 5.41 15.51
N VAL A 205 -6.08 4.42 14.70
CA VAL A 205 -5.97 3.01 15.07
C VAL A 205 -4.47 2.63 15.05
N GLU A 206 -3.92 2.32 16.20
CA GLU A 206 -2.59 1.72 16.27
C GLU A 206 -2.72 0.21 16.07
N LEU A 207 -1.94 -0.32 15.13
CA LEU A 207 -1.91 -1.73 14.76
C LEU A 207 -0.51 -2.28 15.04
N PRO A 208 -0.31 -2.99 16.16
CA PRO A 208 1.01 -3.45 16.61
C PRO A 208 1.67 -4.47 15.67
N ASP A 209 0.88 -5.25 14.93
CA ASP A 209 1.35 -6.16 13.89
C ASP A 209 0.49 -6.01 12.63
N GLY A 210 1.00 -5.25 11.66
CA GLY A 210 0.39 -5.04 10.36
C GLY A 210 0.58 -6.20 9.38
N ASN A 211 1.25 -7.27 9.80
CA ASN A 211 1.39 -8.52 9.05
C ASN A 211 0.55 -9.67 9.66
N ASP A 212 -0.20 -9.41 10.73
CA ASP A 212 -1.24 -10.28 11.24
C ASP A 212 -2.58 -9.95 10.58
N LEU A 213 -3.11 -10.88 9.77
CA LEU A 213 -4.35 -10.68 9.00
C LEU A 213 -5.57 -10.46 9.90
N ASP A 214 -5.70 -11.14 11.04
CA ASP A 214 -6.84 -10.97 11.93
C ASP A 214 -6.83 -9.57 12.56
N ALA A 215 -5.65 -9.08 12.94
CA ALA A 215 -5.46 -7.73 13.46
C ALA A 215 -5.71 -6.65 12.39
N VAL A 216 -5.26 -6.89 11.13
CA VAL A 216 -5.50 -6.00 9.99
C VAL A 216 -6.99 -5.90 9.68
N GLU A 217 -7.70 -7.03 9.59
CA GLU A 217 -9.15 -7.06 9.35
C GLU A 217 -9.93 -6.34 10.47
N ALA A 218 -9.55 -6.56 11.72
CA ALA A 218 -10.15 -5.86 12.86
C ALA A 218 -9.93 -4.34 12.79
N ALA A 219 -8.71 -3.89 12.45
CA ALA A 219 -8.38 -2.48 12.32
C ALA A 219 -9.14 -1.79 11.18
N LEU A 220 -9.22 -2.44 10.01
CA LEU A 220 -9.95 -1.94 8.84
C LEU A 220 -11.46 -1.91 9.08
N SER A 221 -12.01 -2.93 9.77
CA SER A 221 -13.44 -3.03 10.11
C SER A 221 -13.90 -2.03 11.17
N LYS A 222 -12.99 -1.47 11.97
CA LYS A 222 -13.35 -0.50 13.01
C LYS A 222 -14.07 0.71 12.38
N PRO A 223 -15.26 1.09 12.82
CA PRO A 223 -15.96 2.26 12.30
C PRO A 223 -15.11 3.53 12.41
N THR A 224 -15.14 4.38 11.40
CA THR A 224 -14.51 5.70 11.46
C THR A 224 -15.33 6.65 12.33
N MET A 225 -14.70 7.43 13.15
CA MET A 225 -15.38 8.45 13.95
C MET A 225 -15.99 9.52 13.02
N PRO A 226 -17.29 9.82 13.14
CA PRO A 226 -17.93 10.83 12.29
C PRO A 226 -17.18 12.16 12.28
N GLY A 227 -16.94 12.68 11.08
CA GLY A 227 -16.26 13.96 10.89
C GLY A 227 -14.74 13.93 11.09
N LYS A 228 -14.12 12.76 11.22
CA LYS A 228 -12.65 12.64 11.30
C LYS A 228 -12.12 11.68 10.22
N PRO A 229 -11.02 12.01 9.55
CA PRO A 229 -10.32 11.02 8.73
C PRO A 229 -9.75 9.92 9.64
N LYS A 230 -9.71 8.67 9.14
CA LYS A 230 -9.09 7.53 9.85
C LYS A 230 -7.62 7.43 9.48
N ALA A 231 -6.77 7.15 10.47
CA ALA A 231 -5.41 6.69 10.26
C ALA A 231 -5.22 5.30 10.88
N ILE A 232 -4.56 4.40 10.16
CA ILE A 232 -4.11 3.10 10.69
C ILE A 232 -2.58 3.15 10.68
N LEU A 233 -1.97 3.24 11.85
CA LEU A 233 -0.51 3.16 12.02
C LEU A 233 -0.13 1.70 12.18
N ALA A 234 0.24 1.05 11.08
CA ALA A 234 0.52 -0.38 11.03
C ALA A 234 2.01 -0.65 11.16
N HIS A 235 2.43 -1.26 12.27
CA HIS A 235 3.80 -1.73 12.42
C HIS A 235 3.97 -3.00 11.60
N THR A 236 4.89 -2.98 10.63
CA THR A 236 5.12 -4.06 9.69
C THR A 236 6.60 -4.44 9.65
N VAL A 237 6.89 -5.55 8.99
CA VAL A 237 8.26 -6.01 8.75
C VAL A 237 8.62 -5.77 7.28
N LYS A 238 9.61 -4.91 7.02
CA LYS A 238 10.14 -4.74 5.66
C LYS A 238 10.70 -6.06 5.15
N GLY A 239 10.27 -6.51 3.95
CA GLY A 239 10.71 -7.79 3.40
C GLY A 239 9.98 -9.02 3.95
N LYS A 240 8.80 -8.84 4.60
CA LYS A 240 8.03 -9.88 5.30
C LYS A 240 7.83 -11.15 4.49
N GLY A 241 8.16 -12.30 5.10
CA GLY A 241 7.97 -13.63 4.56
C GLY A 241 9.18 -14.19 3.79
N VAL A 242 10.26 -13.39 3.65
CA VAL A 242 11.51 -13.83 3.04
C VAL A 242 12.66 -13.58 4.02
N SER A 243 13.20 -14.65 4.61
CA SER A 243 14.08 -14.58 5.78
C SER A 243 15.29 -13.66 5.61
N PHE A 244 15.93 -13.69 4.44
CA PHE A 244 17.10 -12.85 4.14
C PHE A 244 16.76 -11.40 3.73
N MET A 245 15.46 -11.07 3.57
CA MET A 245 14.98 -9.73 3.26
C MET A 245 14.40 -9.01 4.49
N GLU A 246 13.90 -9.77 5.48
CA GLU A 246 13.25 -9.19 6.65
C GLU A 246 14.19 -8.24 7.41
N ASN A 247 13.70 -7.01 7.65
CA ASN A 247 14.42 -5.95 8.36
C ASN A 247 15.78 -5.57 7.76
N GLN A 248 15.96 -5.78 6.44
CA GLN A 248 17.20 -5.44 5.75
C GLN A 248 17.01 -4.23 4.83
N VAL A 249 17.71 -3.13 5.12
CA VAL A 249 17.70 -1.87 4.34
C VAL A 249 18.05 -2.13 2.86
N GLY A 250 19.03 -3.00 2.60
CA GLY A 250 19.53 -3.29 1.26
C GLY A 250 18.48 -3.81 0.27
N TRP A 251 17.32 -4.30 0.75
CA TRP A 251 16.22 -4.75 -0.09
C TRP A 251 15.19 -3.67 -0.39
N HIS A 252 15.48 -2.41 -0.09
CA HIS A 252 14.58 -1.31 -0.46
C HIS A 252 14.37 -1.24 -1.98
N GLY A 253 15.45 -1.17 -2.76
CA GLY A 253 15.42 -1.00 -4.22
C GLY A 253 16.27 -2.02 -4.99
N LYS A 254 16.61 -3.15 -4.39
CA LYS A 254 17.41 -4.21 -5.00
C LYS A 254 16.53 -5.41 -5.32
N ALA A 255 16.56 -5.86 -6.58
CA ALA A 255 15.89 -7.10 -7.00
C ALA A 255 16.70 -8.35 -6.59
N PRO A 256 16.06 -9.47 -6.26
CA PRO A 256 16.75 -10.73 -6.04
C PRO A 256 17.31 -11.29 -7.36
N ASN A 257 18.47 -11.93 -7.30
CA ASN A 257 18.99 -12.74 -8.40
C ASN A 257 18.24 -14.08 -8.51
N ALA A 258 18.58 -14.92 -9.49
CA ALA A 258 17.89 -16.20 -9.72
C ALA A 258 17.94 -17.15 -8.51
N GLU A 259 19.11 -17.29 -7.86
CA GLU A 259 19.28 -18.13 -6.66
C GLU A 259 18.45 -17.61 -5.48
N GLN A 260 18.51 -16.30 -5.23
CA GLN A 260 17.72 -15.63 -4.17
C GLN A 260 16.21 -15.72 -4.45
N ARG A 261 15.80 -15.60 -5.72
CA ARG A 261 14.40 -15.82 -6.11
C ARG A 261 13.96 -17.24 -5.75
N ASP A 262 14.72 -18.23 -6.14
CA ASP A 262 14.37 -19.63 -5.94
C ASP A 262 14.33 -19.98 -4.44
N GLN A 263 15.26 -19.45 -3.64
CA GLN A 263 15.23 -19.55 -2.19
C GLN A 263 13.96 -18.89 -1.61
N ALA A 264 13.65 -17.65 -1.98
CA ALA A 264 12.48 -16.94 -1.50
C ALA A 264 11.17 -17.67 -1.86
N LEU A 265 11.07 -18.18 -3.11
CA LEU A 265 9.89 -18.92 -3.54
C LEU A 265 9.71 -20.23 -2.76
N LYS A 266 10.80 -20.90 -2.37
CA LYS A 266 10.76 -22.09 -1.51
C LYS A 266 10.29 -21.74 -0.09
N GLU A 267 10.74 -20.64 0.49
CA GLU A 267 10.27 -20.16 1.81
C GLU A 267 8.77 -19.83 1.80
N LEU A 268 8.24 -19.44 0.64
CA LEU A 268 6.84 -19.07 0.43
C LEU A 268 5.94 -20.24 -0.03
N GLU A 269 6.41 -21.49 -0.01
CA GLU A 269 5.62 -22.69 -0.38
C GLU A 269 4.73 -23.21 0.75
N GLY A 270 5.05 -22.92 2.01
CA GLY A 270 4.50 -23.49 3.26
C GLY A 270 3.05 -23.25 3.58
#